data_d9f5f2ba1965019805411d6ff72451d4
#
_entry.id   d9f5f2ba1965019805411d6ff72451d4
#
_cell.length_a   1.000
_cell.length_b   1.000
_cell.length_c   1.000
_cell.angle_alpha   90.00
_cell.angle_beta   90.00
_cell.angle_gamma   90.00
#
_symmetry.space_group_name_H-M   'P 1'
#
loop_
_entity.id
_entity.type
_entity.pdbx_description
1 polymer ?
#
loop_
_entity_poly.entity_id
_entity_poly.type
_entity_poly.pdbx_seq_one_letter_code
_entity_poly.pdbx_strand_id
1 'polypeptide(L)'
;YSIDNHHGKHVVMTLSKKPAFLNNNAILRKDLEEDVTDWKPYTKVTLSHILDDKRDAKFYGEISLENIIIEIKHHFLARLCESRSSFPTIELVRYEDNVALEPLYICQEDIPTADKVEHFTVKYSKLDDNNKVIEINRTEEFTLMSFVLNETELSRNSIYYVSNGALAQENSIDGLAKKDSIDGKRYMFLLSGEYFDHVDDDLRGNLHLVKESAFKK
;
A
#
# COMPACT_ATOMS: atom_id res chain seq x y z
N TYR A 1 -4.01 -11.43 16.53
CA TYR A 1 -4.99 -10.68 17.32
C TYR A 1 -5.14 -9.29 16.73
N SER A 2 -6.34 -8.95 16.33
CA SER A 2 -6.64 -7.63 15.75
C SER A 2 -7.85 -7.05 16.46
N ILE A 3 -7.79 -5.78 16.80
CA ILE A 3 -8.91 -5.01 17.35
C ILE A 3 -9.19 -3.91 16.33
N ASP A 4 -10.41 -3.85 15.86
CA ASP A 4 -10.86 -2.81 14.93
C ASP A 4 -12.08 -2.11 15.53
N ASN A 5 -12.01 -0.78 15.59
CA ASN A 5 -13.09 0.06 16.08
C ASN A 5 -13.60 0.98 14.95
N HIS A 6 -14.24 0.37 13.95
CA HIS A 6 -14.91 1.10 12.89
C HIS A 6 -16.43 1.09 13.07
N HIS A 7 -17.07 2.17 12.67
CA HIS A 7 -18.55 2.29 12.69
C HIS A 7 -19.20 2.05 14.05
N GLY A 8 -18.53 2.46 15.14
CA GLY A 8 -19.08 2.31 16.49
C GLY A 8 -19.07 0.85 17.01
N LYS A 9 -18.26 0.00 16.42
CA LYS A 9 -18.10 -1.40 16.85
C LYS A 9 -16.67 -1.68 17.26
N HIS A 10 -16.52 -2.35 18.40
CA HIS A 10 -15.27 -2.95 18.82
C HIS A 10 -15.28 -4.43 18.44
N VAL A 11 -14.40 -4.82 17.53
CA VAL A 11 -14.30 -6.19 17.02
C VAL A 11 -12.93 -6.76 17.36
N VAL A 12 -12.90 -7.93 18.00
CA VAL A 12 -11.66 -8.67 18.29
C VAL A 12 -11.66 -9.96 17.49
N MET A 13 -10.58 -10.17 16.75
CA MET A 13 -10.39 -11.37 15.94
C MET A 13 -9.04 -12.02 16.26
N THR A 14 -9.02 -13.35 16.30
CA THR A 14 -7.78 -14.13 16.42
C THR A 14 -7.50 -14.87 15.12
N LEU A 15 -6.30 -14.67 14.59
CA LEU A 15 -5.72 -15.45 13.51
C LEU A 15 -4.73 -16.46 14.10
N SER A 16 -4.86 -17.75 13.78
CA SER A 16 -3.99 -18.78 14.34
C SER A 16 -3.80 -19.96 13.38
N LYS A 17 -2.59 -20.52 13.39
CA LYS A 17 -2.26 -21.78 12.70
C LYS A 17 -2.37 -23.00 13.64
N LYS A 18 -2.84 -22.84 14.88
CA LYS A 18 -2.95 -23.97 15.82
C LYS A 18 -3.97 -24.99 15.32
N PRO A 19 -3.78 -26.31 15.59
CA PRO A 19 -4.67 -27.37 15.12
C PRO A 19 -6.14 -27.17 15.49
N ALA A 20 -6.43 -26.59 16.66
CA ALA A 20 -7.79 -26.30 17.09
C ALA A 20 -8.54 -25.33 16.16
N PHE A 21 -7.85 -24.45 15.47
CA PHE A 21 -8.41 -23.56 14.43
C PHE A 21 -8.54 -24.26 13.09
N LEU A 22 -7.53 -25.05 12.71
CA LEU A 22 -7.49 -25.77 11.43
C LEU A 22 -8.55 -26.87 11.36
N ASN A 23 -8.85 -27.55 12.47
CA ASN A 23 -9.87 -28.57 12.53
C ASN A 23 -11.30 -28.06 12.23
N ASN A 24 -11.53 -26.75 12.39
CA ASN A 24 -12.81 -26.10 12.06
C ASN A 24 -12.76 -25.39 10.69
N ASN A 25 -11.76 -25.63 9.88
CA ASN A 25 -11.50 -24.92 8.61
C ASN A 25 -11.48 -23.37 8.76
N ALA A 26 -11.23 -22.88 9.96
CA ALA A 26 -11.21 -21.45 10.27
C ALA A 26 -9.78 -21.02 10.63
N ILE A 27 -9.21 -20.18 9.80
CA ILE A 27 -7.93 -19.51 10.10
C ILE A 27 -8.18 -18.29 10.99
N LEU A 28 -9.35 -17.68 10.85
CA LEU A 28 -9.78 -16.48 11.55
C LEU A 28 -11.02 -16.77 12.39
N ARG A 29 -11.00 -16.36 13.65
CA ARG A 29 -12.12 -16.46 14.56
C ARG A 29 -12.46 -15.07 15.11
N LYS A 30 -13.74 -14.70 15.07
CA LYS A 30 -14.23 -13.54 15.79
C LYS A 30 -14.45 -13.90 17.25
N ASP A 31 -13.75 -13.24 18.15
CA ASP A 31 -13.80 -13.50 19.59
C ASP A 31 -14.75 -12.55 20.31
N LEU A 32 -14.89 -11.32 19.82
CA LEU A 32 -15.75 -10.30 20.39
C LEU A 32 -16.31 -9.40 19.30
N GLU A 33 -17.54 -8.96 19.47
CA GLU A 33 -18.14 -7.82 18.78
C GLU A 33 -19.09 -7.12 19.74
N GLU A 34 -18.86 -5.82 19.97
CA GLU A 34 -19.69 -5.01 20.87
C GLU A 34 -19.85 -3.60 20.30
N ASP A 35 -20.96 -2.94 20.62
CA ASP A 35 -21.19 -1.56 20.24
C ASP A 35 -20.47 -0.61 21.22
N VAL A 36 -19.81 0.42 20.69
CA VAL A 36 -19.07 1.42 21.46
C VAL A 36 -19.41 2.83 20.99
N THR A 37 -19.60 3.75 21.91
CA THR A 37 -20.10 5.10 21.61
C THR A 37 -19.02 6.20 21.63
N ASP A 38 -17.93 6.02 22.38
CA ASP A 38 -16.97 7.10 22.65
C ASP A 38 -15.51 6.77 22.29
N TRP A 39 -15.30 5.78 21.42
CA TRP A 39 -13.96 5.36 21.05
C TRP A 39 -13.50 6.04 19.77
N LYS A 40 -12.24 6.52 19.78
CA LYS A 40 -11.59 6.93 18.53
C LYS A 40 -11.33 5.69 17.69
N PRO A 41 -11.58 5.74 16.37
CA PRO A 41 -11.24 4.64 15.48
C PRO A 41 -9.76 4.28 15.56
N TYR A 42 -9.46 3.00 15.76
CA TYR A 42 -8.10 2.47 15.69
C TYR A 42 -8.13 0.99 15.29
N THR A 43 -7.01 0.53 14.74
CA THR A 43 -6.75 -0.89 14.52
C THR A 43 -5.51 -1.29 15.30
N LYS A 44 -5.61 -2.33 16.12
CA LYS A 44 -4.48 -2.89 16.84
C LYS A 44 -4.21 -4.32 16.38
N VAL A 45 -2.99 -4.59 15.95
CA VAL A 45 -2.51 -5.94 15.61
C VAL A 45 -1.50 -6.36 16.66
N THR A 46 -1.76 -7.49 17.34
CA THR A 46 -0.83 -8.05 18.32
C THR A 46 -0.29 -9.37 17.81
N LEU A 47 1.02 -9.45 17.67
CA LEU A 47 1.74 -10.70 17.39
C LEU A 47 2.23 -11.27 18.72
N SER A 48 1.75 -12.47 19.09
CA SER A 48 2.13 -13.13 20.34
C SER A 48 2.73 -14.51 20.06
N HIS A 49 3.53 -14.99 20.98
CA HIS A 49 4.17 -16.31 20.90
C HIS A 49 5.05 -16.51 19.66
N ILE A 50 5.63 -15.43 19.14
CA ILE A 50 6.56 -15.49 17.99
C ILE A 50 7.91 -16.11 18.37
N LEU A 51 8.18 -16.25 19.66
CA LEU A 51 9.45 -16.77 20.21
C LEU A 51 9.31 -18.16 20.82
N ASP A 52 8.21 -18.88 20.60
CA ASP A 52 7.95 -20.21 21.15
C ASP A 52 8.89 -21.29 20.59
N ASP A 53 9.39 -21.13 19.37
CA ASP A 53 10.41 -21.99 18.74
C ASP A 53 11.79 -21.37 18.90
N LYS A 54 12.82 -22.19 19.26
CA LYS A 54 14.19 -21.71 19.41
C LYS A 54 14.78 -21.08 18.14
N ARG A 55 14.32 -21.54 16.97
CA ARG A 55 14.72 -20.98 15.68
C ARG A 55 14.09 -19.59 15.48
N ASP A 56 12.81 -19.47 15.81
CA ASP A 56 12.07 -18.22 15.70
C ASP A 56 12.56 -17.21 16.74
N ALA A 57 12.88 -17.66 17.97
CA ALA A 57 13.46 -16.83 19.01
C ALA A 57 14.80 -16.18 18.57
N LYS A 58 15.66 -16.94 17.87
CA LYS A 58 16.91 -16.38 17.32
C LYS A 58 16.63 -15.34 16.24
N PHE A 59 15.70 -15.61 15.34
CA PHE A 59 15.36 -14.73 14.22
C PHE A 59 14.68 -13.44 14.70
N TYR A 60 13.61 -13.55 15.50
CA TYR A 60 12.84 -12.39 15.94
C TYR A 60 13.46 -11.64 17.12
N GLY A 61 14.30 -12.29 17.91
CA GLY A 61 15.04 -11.66 19.01
C GLY A 61 16.08 -10.64 18.54
N GLU A 62 16.56 -10.77 17.30
CA GLU A 62 17.55 -9.87 16.69
C GLU A 62 16.89 -8.69 15.93
N ILE A 63 15.54 -8.69 15.75
CA ILE A 63 14.84 -7.63 15.04
C ILE A 63 14.53 -6.49 16.01
N SER A 64 15.10 -5.32 15.75
CA SER A 64 14.74 -4.10 16.47
C SER A 64 13.46 -3.47 15.91
N LEU A 65 12.76 -2.65 16.72
CA LEU A 65 11.58 -1.90 16.26
C LEU A 65 11.95 -0.90 15.17
N GLU A 66 13.13 -0.32 15.20
CA GLU A 66 13.66 0.60 14.18
C GLU A 66 13.75 -0.10 12.82
N ASN A 67 14.25 -1.33 12.79
CA ASN A 67 14.32 -2.11 11.56
C ASN A 67 12.93 -2.45 11.04
N ILE A 68 11.96 -2.74 11.92
CA ILE A 68 10.56 -2.97 11.52
C ILE A 68 9.97 -1.70 10.90
N ILE A 69 10.23 -0.53 11.46
CA ILE A 69 9.78 0.76 10.89
C ILE A 69 10.35 0.97 9.49
N ILE A 70 11.65 0.73 9.31
CA ILE A 70 12.32 0.85 8.01
C ILE A 70 11.65 -0.09 6.99
N GLU A 71 11.44 -1.34 7.36
CA GLU A 71 10.80 -2.32 6.48
C GLU A 71 9.34 -1.97 6.17
N ILE A 72 8.57 -1.47 7.13
CA ILE A 72 7.20 -0.98 6.89
C ILE A 72 7.23 0.19 5.89
N LYS A 73 8.09 1.19 6.12
CA LYS A 73 8.24 2.33 5.22
C LYS A 73 8.63 1.87 3.81
N HIS A 74 9.63 1.00 3.67
CA HIS A 74 10.07 0.50 2.35
C HIS A 74 8.98 -0.29 1.63
N HIS A 75 8.32 -1.20 2.34
CA HIS A 75 7.33 -2.09 1.73
C HIS A 75 6.06 -1.36 1.32
N PHE A 76 5.62 -0.41 2.13
CA PHE A 76 4.36 0.31 1.92
C PHE A 76 4.55 1.73 1.40
N LEU A 77 5.76 2.15 1.00
CA LEU A 77 6.09 3.54 0.68
C LEU A 77 5.07 4.20 -0.28
N ALA A 78 4.78 3.56 -1.41
CA ALA A 78 3.84 4.11 -2.38
C ALA A 78 2.42 4.27 -1.80
N ARG A 79 1.97 3.30 -1.00
CA ARG A 79 0.69 3.35 -0.29
C ARG A 79 0.65 4.46 0.75
N LEU A 80 1.73 4.62 1.51
CA LEU A 80 1.84 5.67 2.52
C LEU A 80 1.83 7.06 1.86
N CYS A 81 2.54 7.23 0.75
CA CYS A 81 2.56 8.48 -0.02
C CYS A 81 1.19 8.81 -0.64
N GLU A 82 0.47 7.81 -1.16
CA GLU A 82 -0.87 7.97 -1.72
C GLU A 82 -1.85 8.45 -0.66
N SER A 83 -1.88 7.79 0.51
CA SER A 83 -2.82 8.10 1.59
C SER A 83 -2.29 9.13 2.60
N ARG A 84 -1.22 9.87 2.28
CA ARG A 84 -0.52 10.75 3.21
C ARG A 84 -1.43 11.76 3.93
N SER A 85 -2.40 12.35 3.24
CA SER A 85 -3.31 13.34 3.82
C SER A 85 -4.27 12.78 4.87
N SER A 86 -4.55 11.48 4.81
CA SER A 86 -5.42 10.75 5.74
C SER A 86 -4.65 9.72 6.57
N PHE A 87 -3.31 9.79 6.57
CA PHE A 87 -2.45 8.81 7.20
C PHE A 87 -2.65 8.79 8.73
N PRO A 88 -3.02 7.66 9.32
CA PRO A 88 -3.10 7.51 10.75
C PRO A 88 -1.69 7.38 11.34
N THR A 89 -1.49 7.81 12.58
CA THR A 89 -0.26 7.48 13.32
C THR A 89 -0.19 5.97 13.53
N ILE A 90 0.93 5.35 13.15
CA ILE A 90 1.23 3.95 13.46
C ILE A 90 2.14 3.93 14.69
N GLU A 91 1.69 3.26 15.74
CA GLU A 91 2.45 3.02 16.96
C GLU A 91 2.94 1.58 16.98
N LEU A 92 4.24 1.39 17.19
CA LEU A 92 4.86 0.09 17.37
C LEU A 92 5.33 -0.05 18.81
N VAL A 93 4.82 -1.08 19.49
CA VAL A 93 5.19 -1.35 20.90
C VAL A 93 5.71 -2.78 21.00
N ARG A 94 6.87 -2.95 21.62
CA ARG A 94 7.39 -4.26 22.03
C ARG A 94 7.03 -4.51 23.49
N TYR A 95 6.58 -5.73 23.77
CA TYR A 95 6.33 -6.18 25.12
C TYR A 95 7.35 -7.25 25.51
N GLU A 96 7.97 -7.09 26.67
CA GLU A 96 8.84 -8.09 27.28
C GLU A 96 8.27 -8.41 28.68
N ASP A 97 8.03 -9.68 28.98
CA ASP A 97 7.41 -10.14 30.22
C ASP A 97 6.11 -9.37 30.60
N ASN A 98 5.29 -9.07 29.60
CA ASN A 98 4.07 -8.25 29.68
C ASN A 98 4.29 -6.76 30.06
N VAL A 99 5.53 -6.28 30.04
CA VAL A 99 5.86 -4.87 30.22
C VAL A 99 6.04 -4.23 28.84
N ALA A 100 5.31 -3.14 28.58
CA ALA A 100 5.50 -2.35 27.38
C ALA A 100 6.83 -1.61 27.44
N LEU A 101 7.64 -1.72 26.40
CA LEU A 101 8.82 -0.88 26.20
C LEU A 101 8.41 0.45 25.55
N GLU A 102 9.37 1.37 25.43
CA GLU A 102 9.15 2.66 24.79
C GLU A 102 8.63 2.49 23.36
N PRO A 103 7.51 3.10 23.00
CA PRO A 103 6.92 2.97 21.68
C PRO A 103 7.70 3.77 20.64
N LEU A 104 7.70 3.28 19.40
CA LEU A 104 8.12 4.03 18.23
C LEU A 104 6.92 4.34 17.34
N TYR A 105 7.01 5.44 16.61
CA TYR A 105 5.91 5.96 15.81
C TYR A 105 6.30 6.14 14.35
N ILE A 106 5.32 5.98 13.46
CA ILE A 106 5.36 6.49 12.09
C ILE A 106 4.23 7.51 12.00
N CYS A 107 4.60 8.77 11.79
CA CYS A 107 3.66 9.89 11.69
C CYS A 107 3.57 10.38 10.22
N GLN A 108 2.61 11.24 9.95
CA GLN A 108 2.43 11.84 8.63
C GLN A 108 3.70 12.58 8.15
N GLU A 109 4.44 13.19 9.07
CA GLU A 109 5.67 13.91 8.80
C GLU A 109 6.81 13.02 8.33
N ASP A 110 6.78 11.75 8.69
CA ASP A 110 7.75 10.73 8.28
C ASP A 110 7.54 10.24 6.82
N ILE A 111 6.39 10.58 6.23
CA ILE A 111 6.03 10.15 4.88
C ILE A 111 6.44 11.22 3.88
N PRO A 112 7.17 10.85 2.80
CA PRO A 112 7.57 11.81 1.79
C PRO A 112 6.41 12.59 1.18
N THR A 113 6.65 13.86 0.87
CA THR A 113 5.75 14.69 0.06
C THR A 113 6.13 14.58 -1.41
N ALA A 114 5.17 14.70 -2.30
CA ALA A 114 5.47 14.76 -3.72
C ALA A 114 6.33 16.00 -4.05
N ASP A 115 7.41 15.79 -4.80
CA ASP A 115 8.25 16.88 -5.32
C ASP A 115 7.50 17.70 -6.36
N LYS A 116 6.61 17.04 -7.12
CA LYS A 116 5.80 17.68 -8.15
C LYS A 116 4.44 16.99 -8.25
N VAL A 117 3.40 17.80 -8.46
CA VAL A 117 2.04 17.33 -8.80
C VAL A 117 1.65 17.98 -10.12
N GLU A 118 1.26 17.17 -11.10
CA GLU A 118 0.86 17.62 -12.43
C GLU A 118 -0.53 17.11 -12.76
N HIS A 119 -1.35 17.98 -13.33
CA HIS A 119 -2.66 17.64 -13.87
C HIS A 119 -2.60 17.75 -15.38
N PHE A 120 -3.05 16.73 -16.08
CA PHE A 120 -3.05 16.74 -17.54
C PHE A 120 -4.26 15.99 -18.11
N THR A 121 -4.58 16.31 -19.33
CA THR A 121 -5.72 15.73 -20.06
C THR A 121 -5.20 14.91 -21.24
N VAL A 122 -5.69 13.68 -21.36
CA VAL A 122 -5.40 12.80 -22.50
C VAL A 122 -6.62 12.75 -23.40
N LYS A 123 -6.40 12.97 -24.72
CA LYS A 123 -7.42 12.82 -25.74
C LYS A 123 -7.44 11.39 -26.28
N TYR A 124 -8.63 10.87 -26.47
CA TYR A 124 -8.79 9.56 -27.09
C TYR A 124 -8.62 9.66 -28.61
N SER A 125 -8.07 8.60 -29.19
CA SER A 125 -7.98 8.39 -30.61
C SER A 125 -8.51 7.02 -30.99
N LYS A 126 -9.06 6.88 -32.18
CA LYS A 126 -9.42 5.58 -32.75
C LYS A 126 -8.82 5.45 -34.15
N LEU A 127 -8.73 4.24 -34.65
CA LEU A 127 -8.43 3.99 -36.06
C LEU A 127 -9.72 4.09 -36.86
N ASP A 128 -9.66 4.78 -38.01
CA ASP A 128 -10.73 4.74 -39.02
C ASP A 128 -10.64 3.47 -39.87
N ASP A 129 -11.56 3.31 -40.82
CA ASP A 129 -11.62 2.13 -41.71
C ASP A 129 -10.37 2.00 -42.62
N ASN A 130 -9.58 3.04 -42.73
CA ASN A 130 -8.30 3.06 -43.48
C ASN A 130 -7.07 2.93 -42.59
N ASN A 131 -7.21 2.55 -41.32
CA ASN A 131 -6.16 2.48 -40.32
C ASN A 131 -5.48 3.84 -40.01
N LYS A 132 -6.16 4.95 -40.28
CA LYS A 132 -5.66 6.28 -39.92
C LYS A 132 -6.13 6.64 -38.53
N VAL A 133 -5.23 7.18 -37.71
CA VAL A 133 -5.56 7.67 -36.37
C VAL A 133 -6.40 8.93 -36.49
N ILE A 134 -7.59 8.91 -35.91
CA ILE A 134 -8.47 10.08 -35.80
C ILE A 134 -8.75 10.36 -34.31
N GLU A 135 -8.66 11.61 -33.92
CA GLU A 135 -9.06 12.03 -32.57
C GLU A 135 -10.59 11.93 -32.45
N ILE A 136 -11.03 11.48 -31.27
CA ILE A 136 -12.44 11.49 -30.89
C ILE A 136 -12.66 12.54 -29.81
N ASN A 137 -13.88 13.07 -29.72
CA ASN A 137 -14.23 14.07 -28.71
C ASN A 137 -14.48 13.41 -27.35
N ARG A 138 -13.43 12.73 -26.84
CA ARG A 138 -13.41 12.15 -25.51
C ARG A 138 -12.05 12.44 -24.88
N THR A 139 -12.08 12.94 -23.67
CA THR A 139 -10.89 13.25 -22.87
C THR A 139 -10.98 12.60 -21.51
N GLU A 140 -9.83 12.31 -20.93
CA GLU A 140 -9.71 11.86 -19.55
C GLU A 140 -8.69 12.72 -18.82
N GLU A 141 -8.96 13.04 -17.57
CA GLU A 141 -8.08 13.82 -16.71
C GLU A 141 -7.28 12.90 -15.81
N PHE A 142 -5.99 13.23 -15.66
CA PHE A 142 -5.07 12.49 -14.80
C PHE A 142 -4.31 13.43 -13.89
N THR A 143 -3.96 12.91 -12.72
CA THR A 143 -3.04 13.53 -11.78
C THR A 143 -1.81 12.65 -11.63
N LEU A 144 -0.63 13.23 -11.83
CA LEU A 144 0.67 12.57 -11.63
C LEU A 144 1.37 13.21 -10.45
N MET A 145 1.63 12.43 -9.41
CA MET A 145 2.51 12.81 -8.30
C MET A 145 3.88 12.17 -8.52
N SER A 146 4.93 12.98 -8.44
CA SER A 146 6.32 12.57 -8.66
C SER A 146 7.11 12.66 -7.35
N PHE A 147 7.89 11.64 -7.06
CA PHE A 147 8.76 11.56 -5.89
C PHE A 147 10.18 11.22 -6.32
N VAL A 148 11.16 11.98 -5.81
CA VAL A 148 12.59 11.79 -6.05
C VAL A 148 13.25 11.49 -4.71
N LEU A 149 13.49 10.21 -4.42
CA LEU A 149 13.94 9.74 -3.12
C LEU A 149 15.35 9.16 -3.19
N ASN A 150 16.04 9.09 -2.05
CA ASN A 150 17.32 8.41 -2.00
C ASN A 150 17.15 6.90 -2.32
N GLU A 151 18.14 6.30 -2.92
CA GLU A 151 18.11 4.85 -3.22
C GLU A 151 18.07 3.95 -1.98
N THR A 152 18.37 4.51 -0.80
CA THR A 152 18.20 3.85 0.50
C THR A 152 16.75 3.88 1.00
N GLU A 153 15.93 4.83 0.53
CA GLU A 153 14.52 5.00 0.90
C GLU A 153 13.59 4.34 -0.10
N LEU A 154 13.95 4.37 -1.39
CA LEU A 154 13.17 3.79 -2.47
C LEU A 154 13.92 2.60 -3.08
N SER A 155 13.38 1.40 -2.95
CA SER A 155 14.04 0.16 -3.40
C SER A 155 14.14 0.03 -4.92
N ARG A 156 13.25 0.70 -5.67
CA ARG A 156 13.18 0.61 -7.15
C ARG A 156 12.43 1.77 -7.78
N ASN A 157 12.79 2.08 -9.03
CA ASN A 157 12.04 2.99 -9.88
C ASN A 157 10.72 2.35 -10.31
N SER A 158 9.60 3.04 -10.17
CA SER A 158 8.28 2.50 -10.54
C SER A 158 7.24 3.59 -10.73
N ILE A 159 6.23 3.27 -11.52
CA ILE A 159 4.98 4.01 -11.61
C ILE A 159 3.85 3.14 -11.09
N TYR A 160 3.06 3.67 -10.17
CA TYR A 160 1.88 3.03 -9.62
C TYR A 160 0.62 3.69 -10.17
N TYR A 161 -0.29 2.89 -10.65
CA TYR A 161 -1.64 3.37 -10.96
C TYR A 161 -2.48 3.30 -9.69
N VAL A 162 -3.21 4.38 -9.44
CA VAL A 162 -4.08 4.54 -8.27
C VAL A 162 -5.52 4.53 -8.75
N SER A 163 -6.33 3.65 -8.17
CA SER A 163 -7.76 3.52 -8.41
C SER A 163 -8.50 3.54 -7.08
N ASN A 164 -9.58 4.32 -6.99
CA ASN A 164 -10.41 4.45 -5.79
C ASN A 164 -9.59 4.68 -4.50
N GLY A 165 -8.55 5.51 -4.57
CA GLY A 165 -7.66 5.80 -3.44
C GLY A 165 -6.83 4.61 -2.98
N ALA A 166 -6.54 3.63 -3.86
CA ALA A 166 -5.69 2.49 -3.56
C ALA A 166 -4.73 2.19 -4.71
N LEU A 167 -3.55 1.64 -4.37
CA LEU A 167 -2.62 1.18 -5.40
C LEU A 167 -3.22 -0.03 -6.12
N ALA A 168 -3.44 0.10 -7.43
CA ALA A 168 -4.04 -0.93 -8.27
C ALA A 168 -2.98 -1.75 -9.04
N GLN A 169 -1.96 -1.10 -9.59
CA GLN A 169 -0.96 -1.77 -10.41
C GLN A 169 0.40 -1.05 -10.34
N GLU A 170 1.48 -1.83 -10.29
CA GLU A 170 2.86 -1.33 -10.44
C GLU A 170 3.39 -1.62 -11.84
N ASN A 171 4.01 -0.61 -12.46
CA ASN A 171 4.64 -0.72 -13.77
C ASN A 171 6.07 -0.22 -13.75
N SER A 172 6.84 -0.63 -14.76
CA SER A 172 8.18 -0.10 -15.02
C SER A 172 8.08 1.25 -15.71
N ILE A 173 9.08 2.09 -15.51
CA ILE A 173 9.24 3.35 -16.22
C ILE A 173 10.06 3.07 -17.50
N ASP A 174 9.53 3.44 -18.66
CA ASP A 174 10.25 3.28 -19.91
C ASP A 174 11.54 4.10 -19.91
N GLY A 175 12.63 3.47 -20.31
CA GLY A 175 13.95 4.09 -20.37
C GLY A 175 14.70 4.21 -19.04
N LEU A 176 14.10 3.72 -17.92
CA LEU A 176 14.73 3.71 -16.62
C LEU A 176 14.63 2.32 -15.98
N ALA A 177 15.75 1.64 -15.79
CA ALA A 177 15.74 0.33 -15.18
C ALA A 177 15.32 0.40 -13.70
N LYS A 178 14.65 -0.66 -13.22
CA LYS A 178 14.05 -0.68 -11.86
C LYS A 178 15.04 -0.38 -10.74
N LYS A 179 16.31 -0.80 -10.89
CA LYS A 179 17.33 -0.64 -9.84
C LYS A 179 18.35 0.47 -10.12
N ASP A 180 18.25 1.13 -11.28
CA ASP A 180 19.15 2.23 -11.60
C ASP A 180 18.90 3.40 -10.65
N SER A 181 19.96 4.14 -10.37
CA SER A 181 19.88 5.42 -9.66
C SER A 181 20.58 6.49 -10.48
N ILE A 182 20.06 7.71 -10.45
CA ILE A 182 20.66 8.89 -11.04
C ILE A 182 21.08 9.78 -9.87
N ASP A 183 22.37 9.99 -9.71
CA ASP A 183 22.95 10.75 -8.58
C ASP A 183 22.49 10.25 -7.22
N GLY A 184 22.40 8.90 -7.04
CA GLY A 184 21.94 8.27 -5.80
C GLY A 184 20.44 8.42 -5.54
N LYS A 185 19.66 8.84 -6.54
CA LYS A 185 18.21 9.02 -6.45
C LYS A 185 17.48 8.00 -7.31
N ARG A 186 16.28 7.62 -6.84
CA ARG A 186 15.29 6.83 -7.57
C ARG A 186 13.97 7.57 -7.66
N TYR A 187 13.15 7.15 -8.59
CA TYR A 187 11.93 7.84 -8.98
C TYR A 187 10.71 6.95 -8.76
N MET A 188 9.72 7.50 -8.08
CA MET A 188 8.41 6.89 -7.91
C MET A 188 7.34 7.86 -8.42
N PHE A 189 6.39 7.32 -9.17
CA PHE A 189 5.25 8.07 -9.67
C PHE A 189 3.95 7.42 -9.21
N LEU A 190 2.98 8.24 -8.82
CA LEU A 190 1.61 7.82 -8.57
C LEU A 190 0.74 8.52 -9.60
N LEU A 191 0.08 7.73 -10.44
CA LEU A 191 -0.82 8.20 -11.50
C LEU A 191 -2.25 7.83 -11.15
N SER A 192 -3.11 8.82 -10.95
CA SER A 192 -4.54 8.66 -10.64
C SER A 192 -5.40 9.34 -11.71
N GLY A 193 -6.64 8.87 -11.84
CA GLY A 193 -7.63 9.43 -12.74
C GLY A 193 -8.89 8.57 -12.76
N GLU A 194 -10.03 9.17 -13.04
CA GLU A 194 -11.34 8.48 -13.07
C GLU A 194 -11.35 7.28 -14.03
N TYR A 195 -10.52 7.32 -15.07
CA TYR A 195 -10.33 6.19 -15.97
C TYR A 195 -9.91 4.92 -15.24
N PHE A 196 -8.99 5.01 -14.27
CA PHE A 196 -8.54 3.83 -13.52
C PHE A 196 -9.64 3.30 -12.60
N ASP A 197 -10.47 4.18 -12.04
CA ASP A 197 -11.57 3.81 -11.16
C ASP A 197 -12.63 2.96 -11.89
N HIS A 198 -12.80 3.21 -13.20
CA HIS A 198 -13.74 2.47 -14.06
C HIS A 198 -13.19 1.16 -14.64
N VAL A 199 -11.86 0.98 -14.70
CA VAL A 199 -11.25 -0.23 -15.27
C VAL A 199 -10.66 -1.15 -14.21
N ASP A 200 -10.79 -0.78 -12.94
CA ASP A 200 -10.42 -1.62 -11.81
C ASP A 200 -11.40 -2.79 -11.68
N ASP A 201 -10.85 -3.95 -11.46
CA ASP A 201 -11.65 -5.16 -11.26
C ASP A 201 -11.97 -5.30 -9.74
N ASP A 202 -13.10 -5.94 -9.43
CA ASP A 202 -13.59 -6.17 -8.05
C ASP A 202 -12.59 -6.93 -7.15
N LEU A 203 -11.56 -7.54 -7.72
CA LEU A 203 -10.52 -8.30 -7.00
C LEU A 203 -9.31 -7.46 -6.59
N ARG A 204 -9.33 -6.15 -6.82
CA ARG A 204 -8.29 -5.18 -6.44
C ARG A 204 -6.87 -5.60 -6.84
N GLY A 205 -6.31 -4.97 -7.84
CA GLY A 205 -4.90 -5.11 -8.19
C GLY A 205 -4.59 -5.47 -9.64
N ASN A 206 -5.62 -5.64 -10.48
CA ASN A 206 -5.44 -5.82 -11.92
C ASN A 206 -6.33 -4.82 -12.66
N LEU A 207 -5.72 -3.81 -13.23
CA LEU A 207 -6.42 -2.93 -14.15
C LEU A 207 -6.58 -3.63 -15.50
N HIS A 208 -7.81 -3.75 -15.99
CA HIS A 208 -8.10 -4.22 -17.35
C HIS A 208 -7.79 -3.12 -18.37
N LEU A 209 -6.53 -2.68 -18.40
CA LEU A 209 -6.06 -1.73 -19.40
C LEU A 209 -6.12 -2.37 -20.78
N VAL A 210 -6.60 -1.62 -21.76
CA VAL A 210 -6.57 -2.04 -23.17
C VAL A 210 -5.11 -2.27 -23.56
N LYS A 211 -4.75 -3.52 -23.86
CA LYS A 211 -3.37 -3.84 -24.22
C LYS A 211 -2.97 -3.08 -25.48
N GLU A 212 -1.78 -2.48 -25.47
CA GLU A 212 -1.18 -1.75 -26.61
C GLU A 212 -1.19 -2.55 -27.93
N SER A 213 -1.32 -3.87 -27.87
CA SER A 213 -1.37 -4.73 -29.05
C SER A 213 -2.55 -4.46 -30.00
N ALA A 214 -3.59 -3.74 -29.54
CA ALA A 214 -4.67 -3.27 -30.40
C ALA A 214 -4.24 -2.11 -31.31
N PHE A 215 -3.13 -1.45 -31.03
CA PHE A 215 -2.62 -0.26 -31.73
C PHE A 215 -1.30 -0.50 -32.48
N LYS A 216 -0.65 -1.66 -32.27
CA LYS A 216 0.55 -2.04 -33.01
C LYS A 216 0.17 -3.00 -34.13
N LYS A 217 -0.21 -2.46 -35.26
CA LYS A 217 -0.08 -3.09 -36.58
C LYS A 217 0.40 -2.06 -37.58
#